data_32fcf56f80a2011e67335837dc72b8e4
#
_entry.id   32fcf56f80a2011e67335837dc72b8e4
#
_cell.length_a   1.000
_cell.length_b   1.000
_cell.length_c   1.000
_cell.angle_alpha   90.00
_cell.angle_beta   90.00
_cell.angle_gamma   90.00
#
_symmetry.space_group_name_H-M   'P 1'
#
loop_
_entity.id
_entity.type
_entity.pdbx_description
1 polymer ?
#
loop_
_entity_poly.entity_id
_entity_poly.type
_entity_poly.pdbx_seq_one_letter_code
_entity_poly.pdbx_strand_id
1 'polypeptide(L)'
;MIKISSEVRGSLKKRLNRINGQINGIGKMIDDERKCEDILIQIAAANNALKSLSQELLRNHMETCMKDEILNGKDESISEVIDLIKKI
;
A
#
# COMPACT_ATOMS: atom_id res chain seq x y z
N MET A 1 13.86 -1.28 -10.62
CA MET A 1 13.09 -2.53 -10.40
C MET A 1 13.08 -2.89 -8.93
N ILE A 2 11.93 -3.30 -8.40
CA ILE A 2 11.77 -3.64 -7.00
C ILE A 2 12.27 -5.07 -6.74
N LYS A 3 13.09 -5.24 -5.69
CA LYS A 3 13.48 -6.57 -5.22
C LYS A 3 12.55 -6.95 -4.07
N ILE A 4 11.69 -7.94 -4.31
CA ILE A 4 10.73 -8.41 -3.32
C ILE A 4 10.97 -9.91 -3.13
N SER A 5 11.19 -10.35 -1.88
CA SER A 5 11.29 -11.77 -1.57
C SER A 5 9.96 -12.46 -1.88
N SER A 6 10.00 -13.78 -2.12
CA SER A 6 8.76 -14.51 -2.39
C SER A 6 7.78 -14.48 -1.22
N GLU A 7 8.28 -14.43 0.01
CA GLU A 7 7.45 -14.33 1.21
C GLU A 7 6.72 -13.00 1.27
N VAL A 8 7.45 -11.90 1.05
CA VAL A 8 6.86 -10.55 1.07
C VAL A 8 5.88 -10.40 -0.10
N ARG A 9 6.24 -10.90 -1.28
CA ARG A 9 5.35 -10.89 -2.45
C ARG A 9 4.04 -11.61 -2.15
N GLY A 10 4.11 -12.80 -1.58
CA GLY A 10 2.92 -13.57 -1.22
C GLY A 10 2.04 -12.83 -0.21
N SER A 11 2.65 -12.23 0.79
CA SER A 11 1.94 -11.44 1.81
C SER A 11 1.24 -10.23 1.19
N LEU A 12 1.94 -9.48 0.34
CA LEU A 12 1.39 -8.30 -0.32
C LEU A 12 0.23 -8.68 -1.24
N LYS A 13 0.35 -9.77 -1.99
CA LYS A 13 -0.70 -10.24 -2.90
C LYS A 13 -1.94 -10.71 -2.13
N LYS A 14 -1.77 -11.39 -1.00
CA LYS A 14 -2.89 -11.78 -0.14
C LYS A 14 -3.66 -10.56 0.36
N ARG A 15 -2.93 -9.54 0.80
CA ARG A 15 -3.53 -8.28 1.27
C ARG A 15 -4.24 -7.55 0.15
N LEU A 16 -3.63 -7.52 -1.03
CA LEU A 16 -4.23 -6.90 -2.21
C LEU A 16 -5.52 -7.60 -2.64
N ASN A 17 -5.53 -8.94 -2.61
CA ASN A 17 -6.73 -9.71 -2.93
C ASN A 17 -7.87 -9.43 -1.93
N ARG A 18 -7.53 -9.26 -0.65
CA ARG A 18 -8.51 -8.89 0.37
C ARG A 18 -9.08 -7.51 0.10
N ILE A 19 -8.23 -6.56 -0.29
CA ILE A 19 -8.66 -5.20 -0.64
C ILE A 19 -9.57 -5.23 -1.87
N ASN A 20 -9.26 -6.04 -2.87
CA ASN A 20 -10.13 -6.22 -4.04
C ASN A 20 -11.52 -6.73 -3.62
N GLY A 21 -11.59 -7.65 -2.67
CA GLY A 21 -12.85 -8.11 -2.11
C GLY A 21 -13.64 -6.99 -1.43
N GLN A 22 -12.94 -6.12 -0.70
CA GLN A 22 -13.56 -4.96 -0.06
C GLN A 22 -14.12 -3.99 -1.11
N ILE A 23 -13.37 -3.73 -2.18
CA ILE A 23 -13.80 -2.84 -3.26
C ILE A 23 -15.04 -3.41 -3.95
N ASN A 24 -15.04 -4.69 -4.25
CA ASN A 24 -16.21 -5.37 -4.84
C ASN A 24 -17.43 -5.30 -3.92
N GLY A 25 -17.20 -5.45 -2.60
CA GLY A 25 -18.25 -5.33 -1.60
C GLY A 25 -18.85 -3.93 -1.56
N ILE A 26 -18.02 -2.91 -1.72
CA ILE A 26 -18.48 -1.50 -1.79
C ILE A 26 -19.40 -1.33 -3.02
N GLY A 27 -19.02 -1.89 -4.17
CA GLY A 27 -19.85 -1.86 -5.36
C GLY A 27 -21.24 -2.47 -5.13
N LYS A 28 -21.29 -3.60 -4.43
CA LYS A 28 -22.55 -4.25 -4.05
C LYS A 28 -23.38 -3.38 -3.13
N MET A 29 -22.75 -2.72 -2.17
CA MET A 29 -23.45 -1.83 -1.24
C MET A 29 -24.10 -0.65 -1.98
N ILE A 30 -23.42 -0.14 -3.00
CA ILE A 30 -23.96 0.93 -3.85
C ILE A 30 -25.17 0.43 -4.63
N ASP A 31 -25.06 -0.76 -5.25
CA ASP A 31 -26.16 -1.38 -6.00
C ASP A 31 -27.38 -1.66 -5.12
N ASP A 32 -27.14 -2.09 -3.89
CA ASP A 32 -28.18 -2.41 -2.92
C ASP A 32 -28.72 -1.18 -2.17
N GLU A 33 -28.27 0.00 -2.56
CA GLU A 33 -28.68 1.27 -1.94
C GLU A 33 -28.55 1.28 -0.42
N ARG A 34 -27.41 0.77 0.06
CA ARG A 34 -27.11 0.80 1.49
C ARG A 34 -26.92 2.23 1.97
N LYS A 35 -26.98 2.44 3.26
CA LYS A 35 -26.82 3.77 3.84
C LYS A 35 -25.49 4.39 3.45
N CYS A 36 -25.50 5.67 3.08
CA CYS A 36 -24.30 6.41 2.69
C CYS A 36 -23.20 6.32 3.74
N GLU A 37 -23.56 6.41 5.02
CA GLU A 37 -22.62 6.30 6.13
C GLU A 37 -21.87 4.97 6.11
N ASP A 38 -22.59 3.87 5.90
CA ASP A 38 -21.99 2.52 5.86
C ASP A 38 -21.02 2.38 4.69
N ILE A 39 -21.40 2.92 3.54
CA ILE A 39 -20.55 2.89 2.33
C ILE A 39 -19.27 3.69 2.57
N LEU A 40 -19.40 4.88 3.15
CA LEU A 40 -18.23 5.74 3.43
C LEU A 40 -17.27 5.09 4.43
N ILE A 41 -17.80 4.38 5.43
CA ILE A 41 -16.98 3.64 6.39
C ILE A 41 -16.18 2.56 5.67
N GLN A 42 -16.81 1.83 4.75
CA GLN A 42 -16.13 0.79 3.99
C GLN A 42 -15.08 1.36 3.04
N ILE A 43 -15.35 2.51 2.44
CA ILE A 43 -14.37 3.21 1.60
C ILE A 43 -13.16 3.62 2.44
N ALA A 44 -13.39 4.17 3.63
CA ALA A 44 -12.31 4.57 4.53
C ALA A 44 -11.45 3.35 4.93
N ALA A 45 -12.08 2.21 5.19
CA ALA A 45 -11.37 0.98 5.53
C ALA A 45 -10.50 0.49 4.38
N ALA A 46 -11.01 0.49 3.15
CA ALA A 46 -10.26 0.11 1.96
C ALA A 46 -9.09 1.07 1.71
N ASN A 47 -9.31 2.35 1.91
CA ASN A 47 -8.28 3.38 1.77
C ASN A 47 -7.14 3.17 2.77
N ASN A 48 -7.48 2.89 4.03
CA ASN A 48 -6.48 2.62 5.07
C ASN A 48 -5.71 1.33 4.77
N ALA A 49 -6.37 0.32 4.23
CA ALA A 49 -5.72 -0.94 3.86
C ALA A 49 -4.72 -0.73 2.72
N LEU A 50 -5.07 0.08 1.72
CA LEU A 50 -4.17 0.45 0.63
C LEU A 50 -2.98 1.25 1.14
N LYS A 51 -3.22 2.20 2.02
CA LYS A 51 -2.15 2.99 2.63
C LYS A 51 -1.16 2.10 3.40
N SER A 52 -1.68 1.15 4.16
CA SER A 52 -0.86 0.19 4.90
C SER A 52 -0.02 -0.68 3.95
N LEU A 53 -0.61 -1.10 2.83
CA LEU A 53 0.10 -1.85 1.80
C LEU A 53 1.24 -1.03 1.20
N SER A 54 1.00 0.23 0.90
CA SER A 54 2.01 1.15 0.37
C SER A 54 3.17 1.31 1.35
N GLN A 55 2.88 1.45 2.63
CA GLN A 55 3.90 1.60 3.67
C GLN A 55 4.75 0.34 3.79
N GLU A 56 4.13 -0.83 3.71
CA GLU A 56 4.84 -2.11 3.75
C GLU A 56 5.78 -2.25 2.55
N LEU A 57 5.30 -1.90 1.37
CA LEU A 57 6.10 -1.95 0.15
C LEU A 57 7.26 -0.96 0.21
N LEU A 58 7.01 0.25 0.70
CA LEU A 58 8.05 1.27 0.86
C LEU A 58 9.13 0.79 1.84
N ARG A 59 8.71 0.20 2.96
CA ARG A 59 9.66 -0.34 3.93
C ARG A 59 10.55 -1.41 3.30
N ASN A 60 9.95 -2.33 2.54
CA ASN A 60 10.71 -3.36 1.82
C ASN A 60 11.70 -2.73 0.84
N HIS A 61 11.26 -1.72 0.09
CA HIS A 61 12.10 -1.01 -0.87
C HIS A 61 13.30 -0.35 -0.20
N MET A 62 13.08 0.29 0.94
CA MET A 62 14.16 0.91 1.71
C MET A 62 15.17 -0.12 2.23
N GLU A 63 14.68 -1.25 2.73
CA GLU A 63 15.52 -2.29 3.30
C GLU A 63 16.33 -3.06 2.25
N THR A 64 15.78 -3.24 1.06
CA THR A 64 16.40 -4.13 0.05
C THR A 64 17.02 -3.41 -1.12
N CYS A 65 16.52 -2.24 -1.51
CA CYS A 65 16.97 -1.55 -2.72
C CYS A 65 17.74 -0.26 -2.42
N MET A 66 17.42 0.43 -1.34
CA MET A 66 17.96 1.76 -1.04
C MET A 66 18.93 1.80 0.13
N LYS A 67 18.95 0.78 0.95
CA LYS A 67 19.78 0.74 2.16
C LYS A 67 21.25 1.03 1.88
N ASP A 68 21.83 0.34 0.91
CA ASP A 68 23.24 0.48 0.56
C ASP A 68 23.53 1.87 -0.02
N GLU A 69 22.63 2.40 -0.82
CA GLU A 69 22.77 3.73 -1.40
C GLU A 69 22.76 4.80 -0.31
N ILE A 70 21.88 4.68 0.66
CA ILE A 70 21.78 5.63 1.78
C ILE A 70 23.05 5.54 2.64
N LEU A 71 23.53 4.33 2.95
CA LEU A 71 24.73 4.09 3.74
C LEU A 71 25.99 4.62 3.05
N ASN A 72 25.99 4.64 1.71
CA ASN A 72 27.12 5.16 0.93
C ASN A 72 27.02 6.69 0.70
N GLY A 73 26.09 7.35 1.37
CA GLY A 73 25.96 8.80 1.35
C GLY A 73 25.33 9.39 0.10
N LYS A 74 24.50 8.63 -0.60
CA LYS A 74 23.80 9.13 -1.78
C LYS A 74 22.56 9.90 -1.34
N ASP A 75 22.67 11.22 -1.32
CA ASP A 75 21.58 12.12 -0.92
C ASP A 75 20.35 11.99 -1.78
N GLU A 76 20.50 11.60 -3.05
CA GLU A 76 19.40 11.41 -3.97
C GLU A 76 18.42 10.35 -3.49
N SER A 77 18.94 9.26 -2.88
CA SER A 77 18.10 8.19 -2.34
C SER A 77 17.25 8.69 -1.17
N ILE A 78 17.78 9.59 -0.36
CA ILE A 78 17.04 10.20 0.74
C ILE A 78 15.90 11.07 0.22
N SER A 79 16.16 11.86 -0.82
CA SER A 79 15.13 12.68 -1.47
C SER A 79 14.01 11.83 -2.05
N GLU A 80 14.35 10.71 -2.69
CA GLU A 80 13.37 9.77 -3.24
C GLU A 80 12.45 9.22 -2.15
N VAL A 81 13.02 8.82 -1.00
CA VAL A 81 12.24 8.31 0.13
C VAL A 81 11.27 9.38 0.63
N ILE A 82 11.72 10.60 0.79
CA ILE A 82 10.89 11.73 1.24
C ILE A 82 9.73 11.95 0.26
N ASP A 83 10.02 11.94 -1.04
CA ASP A 83 9.00 12.13 -2.07
C ASP A 83 7.96 11.00 -2.05
N LEU A 84 8.40 9.76 -1.86
CA LEU A 84 7.50 8.61 -1.77
C LEU A 84 6.60 8.70 -0.52
N ILE A 85 7.16 9.11 0.61
CA ILE A 85 6.39 9.31 1.84
C ILE A 85 5.29 10.33 1.64
N LYS A 86 5.56 11.41 0.92
CA LYS A 86 4.58 12.46 0.63
C LYS A 86 3.44 11.97 -0.26
N LYS A 87 3.68 10.96 -1.10
CA LYS A 87 2.67 10.40 -2.00
C LYS A 87 1.79 9.34 -1.36
N ILE A 88 2.22 8.78 -0.27
CA ILE A 88 1.46 7.80 0.48
C ILE A 88 0.53 8.55 1.46
#